data_ca643bf1b481f319eab60937aa56daa8
#
_entry.id   ca643bf1b481f319eab60937aa56daa8
#
_cell.length_a   1.000
_cell.length_b   1.000
_cell.length_c   1.000
_cell.angle_alpha   90.00
_cell.angle_beta   90.00
_cell.angle_gamma   90.00
#
_symmetry.space_group_name_H-M   'P 1'
#
loop_
_entity.id
_entity.type
_entity.pdbx_description
1 polymer ?
#
loop_
_entity_poly.entity_id
_entity_poly.type
_entity_poly.pdbx_seq_one_letter_code
_entity_poly.pdbx_strand_id
1 'polypeptide(L)'
;MPDLQPFDVIATRNVVGEGILWNGHHGQLWWTDIQSSKLHCYDWSRRSLEVITTPERVGSFGMVAGSARLVTAFASGVALYDAHSGTLDWLARPAEVVPGVRFNDGRVDRRGRFWCGTMVEGAQHTADGCLYSLGRNAIWRRHAGDIRIANGLCMSPDGSRLYFADSATHAIRVYELIEPDGVLGPQRLFATTPPGASPDGAAVDSEGCVWSAHWGAGCVVRYTPDGRVDRTVAVPTRQPACVCFGGPDLDVLCVTTAREHLDAATLEAEPNAGAVFLYRVGVQGLPESEYVL
;
A
#
# COMPACT_ATOMS: atom_id res chain seq x y z
N MET A 1 10.58 25.69 -1.56
CA MET A 1 11.71 24.92 -1.01
C MET A 1 12.47 24.37 -2.20
N PRO A 2 13.80 24.16 -2.16
CA PRO A 2 14.45 23.43 -3.24
C PRO A 2 13.78 22.05 -3.40
N ASP A 3 13.69 21.55 -4.64
CA ASP A 3 13.09 20.25 -4.91
C ASP A 3 13.77 19.18 -4.07
N LEU A 4 13.01 18.52 -3.22
CA LEU A 4 13.51 17.46 -2.35
C LEU A 4 13.93 16.28 -3.23
N GLN A 5 15.22 15.95 -3.20
CA GLN A 5 15.75 14.81 -3.94
C GLN A 5 15.82 13.57 -3.05
N PRO A 6 15.68 12.36 -3.59
CA PRO A 6 15.93 11.14 -2.83
C PRO A 6 17.40 11.11 -2.43
N PHE A 7 17.68 10.76 -1.17
CA PHE A 7 19.05 10.63 -0.68
C PHE A 7 19.64 9.25 -1.00
N ASP A 8 18.78 8.26 -1.30
CA ASP A 8 19.16 6.90 -1.66
C ASP A 8 18.10 6.24 -2.53
N VAL A 9 18.51 5.21 -3.28
CA VAL A 9 17.65 4.43 -4.18
C VAL A 9 17.98 2.96 -4.04
N ILE A 10 16.98 2.13 -3.70
CA ILE A 10 17.13 0.68 -3.76
C ILE A 10 16.81 0.27 -5.20
N ALA A 11 17.87 -0.06 -5.94
CA ALA A 11 17.78 -0.35 -7.37
C ALA A 11 17.08 -1.71 -7.59
N THR A 12 15.81 -1.64 -7.87
CA THR A 12 14.97 -2.75 -8.35
C THR A 12 14.33 -2.41 -9.67
N ARG A 13 13.71 -3.38 -10.29
CA ARG A 13 13.02 -3.20 -11.57
C ARG A 13 11.60 -3.77 -11.46
N ASN A 14 10.91 -3.38 -10.38
CA ASN A 14 9.54 -3.86 -10.14
C ASN A 14 8.65 -3.51 -11.34
N VAL A 15 7.90 -4.50 -11.80
CA VAL A 15 6.85 -4.23 -12.78
C VAL A 15 5.77 -3.38 -12.11
N VAL A 16 5.32 -3.79 -10.92
CA VAL A 16 4.43 -3.01 -10.05
C VAL A 16 4.91 -3.16 -8.61
N GLY A 17 5.75 -2.23 -8.15
CA GLY A 17 6.23 -2.20 -6.77
C GLY A 17 5.16 -1.63 -5.85
N GLU A 18 4.63 -2.43 -4.90
CA GLU A 18 3.46 -2.10 -4.10
C GLU A 18 3.56 -2.60 -2.66
N GLY A 19 2.55 -2.25 -1.84
CA GLY A 19 2.36 -2.78 -0.49
C GLY A 19 3.57 -2.58 0.43
N ILE A 20 4.30 -1.47 0.27
CA ILE A 20 5.52 -1.23 1.05
C ILE A 20 5.21 -0.97 2.52
N LEU A 21 5.99 -1.62 3.40
CA LEU A 21 5.89 -1.44 4.85
C LEU A 21 7.25 -1.64 5.54
N TRP A 22 7.37 -1.08 6.74
CA TRP A 22 8.54 -1.19 7.59
C TRP A 22 8.32 -2.17 8.75
N ASN A 23 9.11 -3.24 8.80
CA ASN A 23 9.19 -4.13 9.96
C ASN A 23 10.20 -3.60 10.97
N GLY A 24 9.73 -2.84 11.94
CA GLY A 24 10.59 -2.22 12.96
C GLY A 24 11.26 -3.22 13.90
N HIS A 25 10.69 -4.41 14.12
CA HIS A 25 11.28 -5.44 14.98
C HIS A 25 12.57 -6.02 14.39
N HIS A 26 12.65 -6.06 13.07
CA HIS A 26 13.79 -6.66 12.37
C HIS A 26 14.64 -5.65 11.58
N GLY A 27 14.22 -4.37 11.53
CA GLY A 27 14.90 -3.35 10.74
C GLY A 27 14.88 -3.65 9.25
N GLN A 28 13.70 -4.06 8.74
CA GLN A 28 13.52 -4.52 7.37
C GLN A 28 12.44 -3.73 6.66
N LEU A 29 12.70 -3.38 5.40
CA LEU A 29 11.72 -2.82 4.50
C LEU A 29 11.21 -3.92 3.58
N TRP A 30 9.88 -4.09 3.55
CA TRP A 30 9.20 -5.12 2.75
C TRP A 30 8.30 -4.48 1.70
N TRP A 31 8.22 -5.07 0.51
CA TRP A 31 7.26 -4.70 -0.53
C TRP A 31 7.00 -5.86 -1.48
N THR A 32 5.96 -5.76 -2.29
CA THR A 32 5.66 -6.71 -3.36
C THR A 32 6.00 -6.15 -4.74
N ASP A 33 6.37 -7.00 -5.69
CA ASP A 33 6.21 -6.77 -7.12
C ASP A 33 5.05 -7.64 -7.59
N ILE A 34 3.87 -7.01 -7.66
CA ILE A 34 2.60 -7.73 -7.89
C ILE A 34 2.69 -8.59 -9.16
N GLN A 35 3.05 -7.98 -10.27
CA GLN A 35 3.01 -8.66 -11.57
C GLN A 35 4.08 -9.74 -11.73
N SER A 36 5.14 -9.66 -10.95
CA SER A 36 6.21 -10.65 -10.96
C SER A 36 6.00 -11.77 -9.93
N SER A 37 4.93 -11.72 -9.11
CA SER A 37 4.70 -12.64 -7.98
C SER A 37 5.93 -12.73 -7.06
N LYS A 38 6.41 -11.58 -6.59
CA LYS A 38 7.60 -11.49 -5.73
C LYS A 38 7.32 -10.65 -4.50
N LEU A 39 7.84 -11.09 -3.36
CA LEU A 39 8.07 -10.27 -2.18
C LEU A 39 9.55 -9.90 -2.10
N HIS A 40 9.81 -8.70 -1.69
CA HIS A 40 11.14 -8.16 -1.47
C HIS A 40 11.31 -7.86 0.02
N CYS A 41 12.45 -8.26 0.58
CA CYS A 41 12.86 -7.97 1.95
C CYS A 41 14.23 -7.30 1.92
N TYR A 42 14.30 -6.04 2.29
CA TYR A 42 15.55 -5.28 2.35
C TYR A 42 15.99 -5.10 3.80
N ASP A 43 17.13 -5.70 4.16
CA ASP A 43 17.77 -5.49 5.46
C ASP A 43 18.43 -4.10 5.46
N TRP A 44 17.92 -3.23 6.32
CA TRP A 44 18.38 -1.83 6.38
C TRP A 44 19.84 -1.69 6.82
N SER A 45 20.24 -2.51 7.78
CA SER A 45 21.59 -2.46 8.36
C SER A 45 22.65 -3.02 7.43
N ARG A 46 22.32 -4.13 6.76
CA ARG A 46 23.22 -4.84 5.82
C ARG A 46 23.17 -4.27 4.41
N ARG A 47 22.15 -3.47 4.10
CA ARG A 47 21.86 -2.96 2.76
C ARG A 47 21.74 -4.09 1.73
N SER A 48 21.15 -5.20 2.12
CA SER A 48 20.99 -6.40 1.30
C SER A 48 19.51 -6.68 1.00
N LEU A 49 19.27 -7.07 -0.24
CA LEU A 49 17.92 -7.38 -0.74
C LEU A 49 17.77 -8.89 -0.93
N GLU A 50 16.76 -9.45 -0.29
CA GLU A 50 16.24 -10.78 -0.56
C GLU A 50 15.00 -10.69 -1.44
N VAL A 51 14.86 -11.61 -2.40
CA VAL A 51 13.70 -11.67 -3.31
C VAL A 51 13.08 -13.07 -3.19
N ILE A 52 11.83 -13.10 -2.80
CA ILE A 52 11.08 -14.32 -2.52
C ILE A 52 9.99 -14.47 -3.58
N THR A 53 9.97 -15.61 -4.27
CA THR A 53 8.88 -15.93 -5.21
C THR A 53 7.67 -16.43 -4.44
N THR A 54 6.50 -15.87 -4.74
CA THR A 54 5.24 -16.22 -4.10
C THR A 54 4.39 -17.14 -4.99
N PRO A 55 3.49 -17.95 -4.39
CA PRO A 55 2.66 -18.88 -5.16
C PRO A 55 1.63 -18.20 -6.07
N GLU A 56 1.21 -16.99 -5.71
CA GLU A 56 0.33 -16.13 -6.50
C GLU A 56 0.84 -14.69 -6.40
N ARG A 57 0.30 -13.79 -7.23
CA ARG A 57 0.51 -12.35 -7.09
C ARG A 57 0.04 -11.90 -5.71
N VAL A 58 0.85 -11.08 -5.05
CA VAL A 58 0.53 -10.48 -3.76
C VAL A 58 0.14 -9.03 -4.00
N GLY A 59 -1.08 -8.64 -3.68
CA GLY A 59 -1.54 -7.25 -3.75
C GLY A 59 -1.04 -6.44 -2.57
N SER A 60 -1.21 -6.98 -1.37
CA SER A 60 -0.81 -6.34 -0.11
C SER A 60 -0.60 -7.37 0.98
N PHE A 61 0.02 -6.95 2.08
CA PHE A 61 0.28 -7.82 3.23
C PHE A 61 0.49 -7.00 4.50
N GLY A 62 0.53 -7.67 5.63
CA GLY A 62 0.88 -7.08 6.93
C GLY A 62 1.64 -8.07 7.80
N MET A 63 2.37 -7.56 8.78
CA MET A 63 3.03 -8.39 9.80
C MET A 63 1.98 -9.00 10.73
N VAL A 64 2.26 -10.19 11.25
CA VAL A 64 1.40 -10.87 12.24
C VAL A 64 2.03 -10.78 13.61
N ALA A 65 1.29 -10.29 14.60
CA ALA A 65 1.77 -10.11 15.96
C ALA A 65 2.33 -11.41 16.54
N GLY A 66 3.58 -11.34 17.03
CA GLY A 66 4.25 -12.49 17.65
C GLY A 66 4.57 -13.65 16.72
N SER A 67 4.59 -13.43 15.39
CA SER A 67 4.86 -14.46 14.38
C SER A 67 5.80 -13.94 13.28
N ALA A 68 6.53 -14.84 12.65
CA ALA A 68 7.29 -14.54 11.43
C ALA A 68 6.40 -14.57 10.15
N ARG A 69 5.13 -14.93 10.30
CA ARG A 69 4.18 -15.05 9.18
C ARG A 69 3.63 -13.67 8.81
N LEU A 70 3.14 -13.59 7.59
CA LEU A 70 2.44 -12.43 7.04
C LEU A 70 0.95 -12.76 6.90
N VAL A 71 0.07 -11.81 7.18
CA VAL A 71 -1.28 -11.83 6.63
C VAL A 71 -1.18 -11.25 5.21
N THR A 72 -1.58 -12.01 4.21
CA THR A 72 -1.27 -11.72 2.80
C THR A 72 -2.51 -11.79 1.94
N ALA A 73 -2.82 -10.72 1.24
CA ALA A 73 -3.83 -10.68 0.19
C ALA A 73 -3.21 -11.13 -1.14
N PHE A 74 -3.32 -12.41 -1.43
CA PHE A 74 -3.00 -12.99 -2.72
C PHE A 74 -4.06 -12.63 -3.76
N ALA A 75 -3.77 -12.82 -5.03
CA ALA A 75 -4.74 -12.53 -6.10
C ALA A 75 -6.10 -13.17 -5.84
N SER A 76 -6.15 -14.41 -5.33
CA SER A 76 -7.37 -15.20 -5.18
C SER A 76 -7.97 -15.22 -3.76
N GLY A 77 -7.31 -14.65 -2.75
CA GLY A 77 -7.78 -14.72 -1.36
C GLY A 77 -6.76 -14.20 -0.35
N VAL A 78 -7.13 -14.24 0.91
CA VAL A 78 -6.29 -13.83 2.03
C VAL A 78 -5.83 -15.05 2.83
N ALA A 79 -4.54 -15.11 3.14
CA ALA A 79 -3.92 -16.22 3.85
C ALA A 79 -2.89 -15.75 4.89
N LEU A 80 -2.57 -16.63 5.83
CA LEU A 80 -1.31 -16.54 6.56
C LEU A 80 -0.23 -17.20 5.71
N TYR A 81 0.83 -16.45 5.46
CA TYR A 81 1.93 -16.89 4.62
C TYR A 81 3.25 -16.78 5.37
N ASP A 82 4.01 -17.86 5.37
CA ASP A 82 5.39 -17.88 5.84
C ASP A 82 6.29 -17.75 4.60
N ALA A 83 6.88 -16.56 4.44
CA ALA A 83 7.69 -16.24 3.29
C ALA A 83 9.00 -17.06 3.22
N HIS A 84 9.48 -17.59 4.35
CA HIS A 84 10.71 -18.37 4.42
C HIS A 84 10.47 -19.84 4.06
N SER A 85 9.41 -20.47 4.61
CA SER A 85 9.08 -21.88 4.34
C SER A 85 8.16 -22.07 3.13
N GLY A 86 7.49 -21.01 2.66
CA GLY A 86 6.46 -21.10 1.63
C GLY A 86 5.12 -21.66 2.14
N THR A 87 4.97 -21.87 3.44
CA THR A 87 3.72 -22.41 4.01
C THR A 87 2.59 -21.40 3.89
N LEU A 88 1.41 -21.89 3.48
CA LEU A 88 0.23 -21.08 3.18
C LEU A 88 -1.01 -21.67 3.86
N ASP A 89 -1.68 -20.88 4.72
CA ASP A 89 -2.95 -21.23 5.35
C ASP A 89 -4.01 -20.20 4.96
N TRP A 90 -4.97 -20.60 4.12
CA TRP A 90 -6.06 -19.74 3.67
C TRP A 90 -6.98 -19.34 4.84
N LEU A 91 -7.23 -18.04 4.97
CA LEU A 91 -8.18 -17.46 5.94
C LEU A 91 -9.50 -17.07 5.28
N ALA A 92 -9.46 -16.57 4.03
CA ALA A 92 -10.65 -16.18 3.27
C ALA A 92 -10.42 -16.31 1.78
N ARG A 93 -11.42 -16.84 1.06
CA ARG A 93 -11.47 -16.88 -0.41
C ARG A 93 -12.89 -16.47 -0.84
N PRO A 94 -13.17 -15.16 -0.96
CA PRO A 94 -14.52 -14.68 -1.28
C PRO A 94 -14.95 -15.13 -2.67
N ALA A 95 -16.23 -15.47 -2.82
CA ALA A 95 -16.79 -15.95 -4.08
C ALA A 95 -16.82 -14.87 -5.17
N GLU A 96 -16.75 -13.60 -4.78
CA GLU A 96 -16.69 -12.44 -5.67
C GLU A 96 -15.35 -12.29 -6.37
N VAL A 97 -14.29 -12.93 -5.86
CA VAL A 97 -12.97 -12.93 -6.50
C VAL A 97 -12.95 -14.01 -7.57
N VAL A 98 -13.46 -13.65 -8.72
CA VAL A 98 -13.55 -14.48 -9.94
C VAL A 98 -12.39 -14.15 -10.88
N PRO A 99 -12.15 -14.92 -11.95
CA PRO A 99 -11.13 -14.58 -12.94
C PRO A 99 -11.28 -13.14 -13.47
N GLY A 100 -10.20 -12.37 -13.43
CA GLY A 100 -10.19 -10.94 -13.76
C GLY A 100 -10.44 -10.01 -12.57
N VAL A 101 -10.79 -10.55 -11.40
CA VAL A 101 -10.82 -9.81 -10.12
C VAL A 101 -9.67 -10.29 -9.25
N ARG A 102 -8.92 -9.38 -8.64
CA ARG A 102 -7.86 -9.72 -7.70
C ARG A 102 -7.84 -8.79 -6.50
N PHE A 103 -7.25 -9.23 -5.41
CA PHE A 103 -6.87 -8.32 -4.34
C PHE A 103 -5.80 -7.34 -4.82
N ASN A 104 -5.86 -6.13 -4.26
CA ASN A 104 -4.93 -5.03 -4.51
C ASN A 104 -4.41 -4.49 -3.18
N ASP A 105 -4.62 -3.21 -2.88
CA ASP A 105 -4.08 -2.58 -1.69
C ASP A 105 -4.75 -3.09 -0.40
N GLY A 106 -3.99 -3.01 0.69
CA GLY A 106 -4.43 -3.38 2.03
C GLY A 106 -3.43 -2.97 3.10
N ARG A 107 -3.96 -2.80 4.32
CA ARG A 107 -3.17 -2.39 5.50
C ARG A 107 -3.78 -2.94 6.79
N VAL A 108 -2.95 -3.18 7.78
CA VAL A 108 -3.42 -3.52 9.13
C VAL A 108 -3.80 -2.25 9.88
N ASP A 109 -4.99 -2.24 10.50
CA ASP A 109 -5.44 -1.10 11.30
C ASP A 109 -4.87 -1.09 12.73
N ARG A 110 -5.13 -0.01 13.48
CA ARG A 110 -4.63 0.18 14.85
C ARG A 110 -5.20 -0.80 15.87
N ARG A 111 -6.19 -1.62 15.47
CA ARG A 111 -6.79 -2.68 16.30
C ARG A 111 -6.35 -4.09 15.88
N GLY A 112 -5.45 -4.19 14.90
CA GLY A 112 -4.92 -5.46 14.41
C GLY A 112 -5.83 -6.19 13.42
N ARG A 113 -6.75 -5.50 12.74
CA ARG A 113 -7.54 -6.04 11.63
C ARG A 113 -6.84 -5.74 10.31
N PHE A 114 -6.81 -6.70 9.40
CA PHE A 114 -6.29 -6.51 8.06
C PHE A 114 -7.40 -6.06 7.12
N TRP A 115 -7.28 -4.86 6.58
CA TRP A 115 -8.15 -4.30 5.55
C TRP A 115 -7.54 -4.54 4.19
N CYS A 116 -8.33 -4.96 3.22
CA CYS A 116 -7.89 -5.17 1.86
C CYS A 116 -9.02 -4.94 0.88
N GLY A 117 -8.69 -4.46 -0.30
CA GLY A 117 -9.65 -4.22 -1.37
C GLY A 117 -9.32 -5.03 -2.60
N THR A 118 -10.32 -5.18 -3.48
CA THR A 118 -10.15 -5.82 -4.77
C THR A 118 -10.29 -4.83 -5.92
N MET A 119 -9.77 -5.21 -7.08
CA MET A 119 -9.91 -4.49 -8.33
C MET A 119 -10.24 -5.44 -9.47
N VAL A 120 -10.81 -4.90 -10.54
CA VAL A 120 -11.01 -5.62 -11.80
C VAL A 120 -9.89 -5.27 -12.76
N GLU A 121 -9.24 -6.29 -13.32
CA GLU A 121 -8.19 -6.14 -14.31
C GLU A 121 -8.77 -5.96 -15.71
N GLY A 122 -8.02 -5.29 -16.58
CA GLY A 122 -8.38 -5.08 -17.98
C GLY A 122 -8.85 -3.66 -18.29
N ALA A 123 -9.07 -3.39 -19.58
CA ALA A 123 -9.36 -2.03 -20.08
C ALA A 123 -10.74 -1.48 -19.65
N GLN A 124 -11.67 -2.34 -19.28
CA GLN A 124 -12.98 -1.96 -18.78
C GLN A 124 -13.00 -2.20 -17.26
N HIS A 125 -12.39 -1.34 -16.48
CA HIS A 125 -12.50 -1.39 -15.03
C HIS A 125 -13.97 -1.24 -14.61
N THR A 126 -14.69 -2.36 -14.59
CA THR A 126 -16.06 -2.42 -14.02
C THR A 126 -15.96 -2.18 -12.52
N ALA A 127 -17.04 -1.69 -11.92
CA ALA A 127 -17.07 -1.41 -10.49
C ALA A 127 -17.44 -2.66 -9.67
N ASP A 128 -16.77 -3.79 -9.92
CA ASP A 128 -17.05 -5.07 -9.25
C ASP A 128 -16.11 -5.36 -8.08
N GLY A 129 -15.18 -4.46 -7.80
CA GLY A 129 -14.30 -4.55 -6.64
C GLY A 129 -15.03 -4.26 -5.33
N CYS A 130 -14.46 -4.75 -4.25
CA CYS A 130 -15.01 -4.68 -2.91
C CYS A 130 -13.93 -4.29 -1.90
N LEU A 131 -14.37 -3.75 -0.76
CA LEU A 131 -13.54 -3.51 0.42
C LEU A 131 -13.92 -4.50 1.52
N TYR A 132 -12.91 -5.12 2.10
CA TYR A 132 -13.04 -6.13 3.14
C TYR A 132 -12.18 -5.83 4.35
N SER A 133 -12.54 -6.43 5.47
CA SER A 133 -11.65 -6.58 6.63
C SER A 133 -11.62 -8.01 7.14
N LEU A 134 -10.46 -8.40 7.63
CA LEU A 134 -10.22 -9.65 8.34
C LEU A 134 -9.85 -9.31 9.79
N GLY A 135 -10.76 -9.58 10.71
CA GLY A 135 -10.55 -9.40 12.14
C GLY A 135 -9.96 -10.62 12.82
N ARG A 136 -9.87 -10.56 14.14
CA ARG A 136 -9.46 -11.67 15.00
C ARG A 136 -10.31 -12.92 14.73
N ASN A 137 -9.74 -14.10 14.96
CA ASN A 137 -10.39 -15.39 14.73
C ASN A 137 -10.90 -15.53 13.27
N ALA A 138 -10.20 -14.94 12.32
CA ALA A 138 -10.55 -14.95 10.90
C ALA A 138 -11.97 -14.45 10.60
N ILE A 139 -12.50 -13.52 11.38
CA ILE A 139 -13.81 -12.90 11.11
C ILE A 139 -13.68 -12.03 9.85
N TRP A 140 -14.24 -12.52 8.75
CA TRP A 140 -14.25 -11.87 7.45
C TRP A 140 -15.50 -11.02 7.28
N ARG A 141 -15.34 -9.76 6.82
CA ARG A 141 -16.44 -8.84 6.57
C ARG A 141 -16.26 -8.12 5.24
N ARG A 142 -17.32 -8.03 4.46
CA ARG A 142 -17.43 -7.16 3.28
C ARG A 142 -18.08 -5.84 3.73
N HIS A 143 -17.43 -4.71 3.43
CA HIS A 143 -17.88 -3.39 3.85
C HIS A 143 -18.49 -2.55 2.73
N ALA A 144 -17.89 -2.60 1.54
CA ALA A 144 -18.32 -1.81 0.39
C ALA A 144 -18.12 -2.59 -0.90
N GLY A 145 -18.86 -2.21 -1.92
CA GLY A 145 -18.72 -2.65 -3.32
C GLY A 145 -18.63 -1.44 -4.24
N ASP A 146 -18.87 -1.68 -5.54
CA ASP A 146 -18.85 -0.67 -6.59
C ASP A 146 -17.49 0.08 -6.68
N ILE A 147 -16.41 -0.64 -6.39
CA ILE A 147 -15.04 -0.16 -6.43
C ILE A 147 -14.39 -0.63 -7.74
N ARG A 148 -13.65 0.27 -8.41
CA ARG A 148 -12.92 -0.08 -9.62
C ARG A 148 -11.50 -0.52 -9.30
N ILE A 149 -10.76 0.28 -8.54
CA ILE A 149 -9.36 0.01 -8.17
C ILE A 149 -9.18 0.44 -6.72
N ALA A 150 -9.25 -0.50 -5.79
CA ALA A 150 -9.06 -0.26 -4.36
C ALA A 150 -7.61 0.11 -4.07
N ASN A 151 -7.39 1.28 -3.46
CA ASN A 151 -6.08 1.81 -3.11
C ASN A 151 -6.12 2.73 -1.89
N GLY A 152 -4.96 3.23 -1.46
CA GLY A 152 -4.78 4.27 -0.46
C GLY A 152 -5.24 3.91 0.94
N LEU A 153 -5.25 2.62 1.29
CA LEU A 153 -5.66 2.15 2.61
C LEU A 153 -4.64 2.56 3.68
N CYS A 154 -5.04 3.51 4.52
CA CYS A 154 -4.29 3.92 5.71
C CYS A 154 -5.23 4.44 6.80
N MET A 155 -4.72 4.55 8.04
CA MET A 155 -5.54 4.88 9.22
C MET A 155 -4.98 6.09 9.94
N SER A 156 -5.88 6.89 10.54
CA SER A 156 -5.46 7.97 11.45
C SER A 156 -4.63 7.44 12.62
N PRO A 157 -3.81 8.28 13.28
CA PRO A 157 -2.96 7.84 14.38
C PRO A 157 -3.73 7.20 15.53
N ASP A 158 -4.92 7.70 15.82
CA ASP A 158 -5.82 7.21 16.86
C ASP A 158 -6.68 6.00 16.43
N GLY A 159 -6.61 5.62 15.14
CA GLY A 159 -7.40 4.52 14.57
C GLY A 159 -8.88 4.81 14.41
N SER A 160 -9.32 6.06 14.59
CA SER A 160 -10.74 6.44 14.46
C SER A 160 -11.20 6.63 13.01
N ARG A 161 -10.26 6.75 12.07
CA ARG A 161 -10.55 6.99 10.66
C ARG A 161 -9.79 6.03 9.75
N LEU A 162 -10.47 5.60 8.68
CA LEU A 162 -9.90 4.87 7.57
C LEU A 162 -9.94 5.76 6.34
N TYR A 163 -8.78 5.94 5.71
CA TYR A 163 -8.67 6.55 4.39
C TYR A 163 -8.66 5.47 3.32
N PHE A 164 -9.27 5.78 2.19
CA PHE A 164 -9.42 4.84 1.08
C PHE A 164 -9.54 5.62 -0.23
N ALA A 165 -8.88 5.14 -1.27
CA ALA A 165 -8.98 5.67 -2.61
C ALA A 165 -9.57 4.64 -3.57
N ASP A 166 -10.42 5.09 -4.48
CA ASP A 166 -10.69 4.39 -5.73
C ASP A 166 -9.95 5.16 -6.83
N SER A 167 -8.82 4.62 -7.27
CA SER A 167 -7.90 5.29 -8.20
C SER A 167 -8.59 5.74 -9.48
N ALA A 168 -9.56 4.96 -9.98
CA ALA A 168 -10.29 5.27 -11.20
C ALA A 168 -11.25 6.46 -11.06
N THR A 169 -11.60 6.84 -9.84
CA THR A 169 -12.49 7.98 -9.56
C THR A 169 -11.72 9.25 -9.18
N HIS A 170 -10.40 9.18 -9.08
CA HIS A 170 -9.54 10.29 -8.64
C HIS A 170 -9.92 10.86 -7.27
N ALA A 171 -10.53 10.05 -6.41
CA ALA A 171 -11.05 10.47 -5.13
C ALA A 171 -10.42 9.67 -3.97
N ILE A 172 -9.95 10.40 -2.97
CA ILE A 172 -9.59 9.86 -1.66
C ILE A 172 -10.76 10.14 -0.72
N ARG A 173 -11.26 9.13 -0.05
CA ARG A 173 -12.37 9.21 0.90
C ARG A 173 -11.87 8.93 2.30
N VAL A 174 -12.57 9.44 3.30
CA VAL A 174 -12.35 9.10 4.70
C VAL A 174 -13.64 8.60 5.31
N TYR A 175 -13.52 7.51 6.06
CA TYR A 175 -14.59 6.87 6.82
C TYR A 175 -14.30 6.99 8.30
N GLU A 176 -15.33 7.16 9.11
CA GLU A 176 -15.23 6.89 10.54
C GLU A 176 -15.21 5.38 10.78
N LEU A 177 -14.34 4.91 11.68
CA LEU A 177 -14.33 3.52 12.12
C LEU A 177 -15.11 3.42 13.43
N ILE A 178 -16.24 2.71 13.38
CA ILE A 178 -17.11 2.50 14.55
C ILE A 178 -16.64 1.24 15.29
N GLU A 179 -16.11 1.45 16.47
CA GLU A 179 -15.61 0.39 17.34
C GLU A 179 -16.74 -0.23 18.20
N PRO A 180 -16.56 -1.48 18.69
CA PRO A 180 -15.35 -2.31 18.63
C PRO A 180 -15.20 -3.13 17.33
N ASP A 181 -16.18 -3.15 16.49
CA ASP A 181 -16.28 -4.08 15.34
C ASP A 181 -15.58 -3.58 14.07
N GLY A 182 -15.14 -2.33 14.03
CA GLY A 182 -14.54 -1.72 12.84
C GLY A 182 -15.55 -1.59 11.70
N VAL A 183 -16.78 -1.24 12.02
CA VAL A 183 -17.80 -0.97 10.99
C VAL A 183 -17.51 0.39 10.37
N LEU A 184 -17.59 0.48 9.04
CA LEU A 184 -17.48 1.76 8.35
C LEU A 184 -18.71 2.63 8.65
N GLY A 185 -18.46 3.75 9.26
CA GLY A 185 -19.43 4.82 9.46
C GLY A 185 -19.59 5.70 8.21
N PRO A 186 -20.15 6.91 8.38
CA PRO A 186 -20.32 7.85 7.28
C PRO A 186 -19.00 8.14 6.55
N GLN A 187 -19.06 8.15 5.23
CA GLN A 187 -17.94 8.58 4.39
C GLN A 187 -18.06 10.05 4.02
N ARG A 188 -16.92 10.68 3.80
CA ARG A 188 -16.83 11.98 3.17
C ARG A 188 -15.67 12.03 2.18
N LEU A 189 -15.76 12.93 1.21
CA LEU A 189 -14.63 13.22 0.34
C LEU A 189 -13.52 13.86 1.20
N PHE A 190 -12.31 13.30 1.09
CA PHE A 190 -11.13 13.83 1.77
C PHE A 190 -10.31 14.72 0.83
N ALA A 191 -9.96 14.20 -0.35
CA ALA A 191 -9.23 14.93 -1.37
C ALA A 191 -9.54 14.36 -2.76
N THR A 192 -9.19 15.11 -3.80
CA THR A 192 -9.20 14.66 -5.20
C THR A 192 -7.83 14.87 -5.82
N THR A 193 -7.47 14.01 -6.76
CA THR A 193 -6.25 14.18 -7.57
C THR A 193 -6.58 14.85 -8.91
N PRO A 194 -5.65 15.62 -9.49
CA PRO A 194 -5.87 16.23 -10.80
C PRO A 194 -5.93 15.16 -11.91
N PRO A 195 -6.48 15.51 -13.10
CA PRO A 195 -6.44 14.63 -14.26
C PRO A 195 -5.02 14.13 -14.58
N GLY A 196 -4.88 12.84 -14.86
CA GLY A 196 -3.59 12.20 -15.11
C GLY A 196 -2.82 11.76 -13.86
N ALA A 197 -3.35 12.04 -12.66
CA ALA A 197 -2.83 11.58 -11.39
C ALA A 197 -3.86 10.68 -10.70
N SER A 198 -3.61 9.39 -10.63
CA SER A 198 -4.46 8.48 -9.87
C SER A 198 -3.94 8.33 -8.44
N PRO A 199 -4.78 8.48 -7.40
CA PRO A 199 -4.35 8.22 -6.02
C PRO A 199 -4.08 6.73 -5.87
N ASP A 200 -2.91 6.39 -5.32
CA ASP A 200 -2.43 5.02 -5.18
C ASP A 200 -2.12 4.73 -3.70
N GLY A 201 -1.17 3.89 -3.37
CA GLY A 201 -0.85 3.53 -2.00
C GLY A 201 -0.54 4.74 -1.11
N ALA A 202 -0.90 4.66 0.17
CA ALA A 202 -0.81 5.77 1.10
C ALA A 202 -0.32 5.36 2.49
N ALA A 203 0.17 6.34 3.26
CA ALA A 203 0.53 6.21 4.66
C ALA A 203 0.14 7.47 5.45
N VAL A 204 0.04 7.34 6.77
CA VAL A 204 -0.21 8.48 7.67
C VAL A 204 1.02 8.73 8.53
N ASP A 205 1.43 9.99 8.66
CA ASP A 205 2.53 10.37 9.53
C ASP A 205 2.10 10.67 10.98
N SER A 206 3.07 10.95 11.84
CA SER A 206 2.84 11.22 13.28
C SER A 206 2.01 12.49 13.55
N GLU A 207 1.93 13.40 12.58
CA GLU A 207 1.11 14.60 12.66
C GLU A 207 -0.32 14.38 12.14
N GLY A 208 -0.63 13.14 11.70
CA GLY A 208 -1.94 12.76 11.16
C GLY A 208 -2.17 13.16 9.71
N CYS A 209 -1.12 13.61 9.01
CA CYS A 209 -1.19 13.95 7.60
C CYS A 209 -1.10 12.69 6.73
N VAL A 210 -1.86 12.66 5.63
CA VAL A 210 -1.91 11.54 4.68
C VAL A 210 -0.91 11.79 3.56
N TRP A 211 -0.02 10.85 3.33
CA TRP A 211 0.88 10.80 2.20
C TRP A 211 0.31 9.84 1.16
N SER A 212 0.04 10.31 -0.04
CA SER A 212 -0.52 9.53 -1.14
C SER A 212 0.41 9.56 -2.33
N ALA A 213 0.78 8.39 -2.83
CA ALA A 213 1.43 8.28 -4.13
C ALA A 213 0.43 8.65 -5.23
N HIS A 214 0.89 9.40 -6.23
CA HIS A 214 0.07 9.80 -7.38
C HIS A 214 0.61 9.13 -8.64
N TRP A 215 0.06 7.97 -8.95
CA TRP A 215 0.38 7.23 -10.17
C TRP A 215 0.13 8.10 -11.43
N GLY A 216 1.09 8.14 -12.30
CA GLY A 216 1.05 8.93 -13.53
C GLY A 216 1.55 10.37 -13.39
N ALA A 217 1.63 10.92 -12.17
CA ALA A 217 2.01 12.30 -11.91
C ALA A 217 3.45 12.50 -11.39
N GLY A 218 4.19 11.40 -11.13
CA GLY A 218 5.58 11.50 -10.68
C GLY A 218 5.75 12.20 -9.34
N CYS A 219 4.82 12.06 -8.42
CA CYS A 219 4.91 12.70 -7.12
C CYS A 219 4.19 11.94 -6.01
N VAL A 220 4.57 12.25 -4.77
CA VAL A 220 3.83 11.93 -3.56
C VAL A 220 3.31 13.22 -2.98
N VAL A 221 2.03 13.27 -2.61
CA VAL A 221 1.38 14.45 -2.03
C VAL A 221 1.05 14.20 -0.56
N ARG A 222 1.46 15.13 0.29
CA ARG A 222 1.08 15.18 1.70
C ARG A 222 -0.16 16.03 1.85
N TYR A 223 -1.20 15.48 2.48
CA TYR A 223 -2.43 16.16 2.80
C TYR A 223 -2.55 16.35 4.32
N THR A 224 -2.95 17.54 4.74
CA THR A 224 -3.31 17.81 6.15
C THR A 224 -4.52 16.97 6.57
N PRO A 225 -4.79 16.78 7.88
CA PRO A 225 -5.91 15.97 8.37
C PRO A 225 -7.30 16.44 7.90
N ASP A 226 -7.40 17.67 7.38
CA ASP A 226 -8.61 18.25 6.77
C ASP A 226 -8.65 18.14 5.23
N GLY A 227 -7.65 17.46 4.62
CA GLY A 227 -7.63 17.14 3.19
C GLY A 227 -7.02 18.22 2.28
N ARG A 228 -6.35 19.24 2.84
CA ARG A 228 -5.64 20.24 2.02
C ARG A 228 -4.23 19.75 1.69
N VAL A 229 -3.75 20.11 0.52
CA VAL A 229 -2.35 19.87 0.15
C VAL A 229 -1.42 20.67 1.06
N ASP A 230 -0.54 19.97 1.77
CA ASP A 230 0.54 20.58 2.57
C ASP A 230 1.81 20.73 1.72
N ARG A 231 2.25 19.66 1.09
CA ARG A 231 3.43 19.66 0.23
C ARG A 231 3.38 18.53 -0.81
N THR A 232 4.22 18.68 -1.82
CA THR A 232 4.43 17.68 -2.87
C THR A 232 5.90 17.32 -2.91
N VAL A 233 6.21 16.02 -3.01
CA VAL A 233 7.55 15.47 -3.19
C VAL A 233 7.63 14.89 -4.60
N ALA A 234 8.51 15.43 -5.43
CA ALA A 234 8.75 14.91 -6.78
C ALA A 234 9.46 13.56 -6.70
N VAL A 235 9.01 12.61 -7.52
CA VAL A 235 9.64 11.30 -7.71
C VAL A 235 10.19 11.24 -9.12
N PRO A 236 11.46 10.83 -9.34
CA PRO A 236 12.10 10.91 -10.65
C PRO A 236 11.64 9.79 -11.61
N THR A 237 10.43 9.32 -11.44
CA THR A 237 9.67 8.45 -12.38
C THR A 237 8.19 8.82 -12.30
N ARG A 238 7.45 8.60 -13.39
CA ARG A 238 6.05 9.01 -13.47
C ARG A 238 5.07 8.14 -12.68
N GLN A 239 5.47 6.94 -12.23
CA GLN A 239 4.59 5.97 -11.58
C GLN A 239 5.03 5.63 -10.15
N PRO A 240 5.04 6.58 -9.18
CA PRO A 240 5.07 6.22 -7.78
C PRO A 240 3.78 5.47 -7.44
N ALA A 241 3.90 4.36 -6.69
CA ALA A 241 2.79 3.44 -6.44
C ALA A 241 2.40 3.39 -4.96
N CYS A 242 3.34 3.11 -4.05
CA CYS A 242 3.02 3.02 -2.63
C CYS A 242 4.06 3.71 -1.77
N VAL A 243 3.66 4.08 -0.55
CA VAL A 243 4.55 4.75 0.40
C VAL A 243 4.43 4.15 1.80
N CYS A 244 5.56 4.16 2.53
CA CYS A 244 5.58 3.96 3.97
C CYS A 244 6.67 4.83 4.61
N PHE A 245 6.64 4.93 5.94
CA PHE A 245 7.76 5.47 6.70
C PHE A 245 8.63 4.32 7.21
N GLY A 246 9.93 4.43 7.02
CA GLY A 246 10.91 3.42 7.43
C GLY A 246 12.15 4.03 8.06
N GLY A 247 13.14 3.18 8.32
CA GLY A 247 14.33 3.53 9.08
C GLY A 247 14.12 3.42 10.58
N PRO A 248 15.20 3.35 11.36
CA PRO A 248 15.13 3.15 12.82
C PRO A 248 14.28 4.22 13.55
N ASP A 249 14.30 5.44 13.04
CA ASP A 249 13.60 6.59 13.61
C ASP A 249 12.28 6.90 12.90
N LEU A 250 11.85 6.07 11.92
CA LEU A 250 10.68 6.30 11.08
C LEU A 250 10.70 7.67 10.37
N ASP A 251 11.87 8.22 10.07
CA ASP A 251 12.07 9.55 9.47
C ASP A 251 12.31 9.52 7.95
N VAL A 252 12.27 8.33 7.37
CA VAL A 252 12.47 8.10 5.94
C VAL A 252 11.16 7.75 5.26
N LEU A 253 10.73 8.60 4.32
CA LEU A 253 9.64 8.26 3.39
C LEU A 253 10.22 7.33 2.31
N CYS A 254 9.73 6.09 2.26
CA CYS A 254 10.07 5.08 1.27
C CYS A 254 8.96 5.04 0.22
N VAL A 255 9.33 5.16 -1.05
CA VAL A 255 8.38 5.24 -2.18
C VAL A 255 8.69 4.15 -3.19
N THR A 256 7.79 3.18 -3.35
CA THR A 256 7.87 2.22 -4.46
C THR A 256 7.38 2.83 -5.77
N THR A 257 7.87 2.31 -6.87
CA THR A 257 7.50 2.75 -8.22
C THR A 257 7.27 1.57 -9.14
N ALA A 258 6.67 1.84 -10.31
CA ALA A 258 6.31 0.82 -11.26
C ALA A 258 6.87 1.11 -12.68
N ARG A 259 6.98 0.04 -13.46
CA ARG A 259 7.37 0.06 -14.88
C ARG A 259 6.24 -0.39 -15.79
N GLU A 260 5.13 -0.81 -15.23
CA GLU A 260 3.99 -1.34 -15.98
C GLU A 260 3.52 -0.32 -17.02
N HIS A 261 3.27 -0.78 -18.24
CA HIS A 261 2.81 0.02 -19.38
C HIS A 261 3.74 1.16 -19.83
N LEU A 262 4.97 1.25 -19.32
CA LEU A 262 5.96 2.20 -19.82
C LEU A 262 6.62 1.64 -21.09
N ASP A 263 6.67 2.45 -22.12
CA ASP A 263 7.38 2.10 -23.37
C ASP A 263 8.92 2.21 -23.21
N ALA A 264 9.64 1.70 -24.20
CA ALA A 264 11.10 1.66 -24.17
C ALA A 264 11.73 3.06 -24.05
N ALA A 265 11.17 4.07 -24.74
CA ALA A 265 11.69 5.44 -24.70
C ALA A 265 11.50 6.06 -23.31
N THR A 266 10.36 5.82 -22.67
CA THR A 266 10.11 6.24 -21.28
C THR A 266 11.06 5.55 -20.32
N LEU A 267 11.28 4.24 -20.46
CA LEU A 267 12.20 3.49 -19.59
C LEU A 267 13.67 3.91 -19.77
N GLU A 268 14.05 4.41 -20.95
CA GLU A 268 15.36 5.01 -21.20
C GLU A 268 15.48 6.38 -20.50
N ALA A 269 14.43 7.18 -20.55
CA ALA A 269 14.38 8.48 -19.89
C ALA A 269 14.25 8.38 -18.35
N GLU A 270 13.62 7.31 -17.84
CA GLU A 270 13.38 7.05 -16.43
C GLU A 270 14.10 5.75 -15.99
N PRO A 271 15.46 5.70 -15.96
CA PRO A 271 16.22 4.47 -15.76
C PRO A 271 15.97 3.80 -14.40
N ASN A 272 15.51 4.57 -13.41
CA ASN A 272 15.16 4.09 -12.07
C ASN A 272 13.66 3.78 -11.91
N ALA A 273 12.87 3.74 -12.99
CA ALA A 273 11.49 3.25 -12.91
C ALA A 273 11.47 1.82 -12.36
N GLY A 274 10.57 1.55 -11.39
CA GLY A 274 10.50 0.29 -10.64
C GLY A 274 11.45 0.18 -9.45
N ALA A 275 12.21 1.22 -9.12
CA ALA A 275 13.03 1.27 -7.90
C ALA A 275 12.21 1.72 -6.68
N VAL A 276 12.84 1.62 -5.49
CA VAL A 276 12.34 2.24 -4.25
C VAL A 276 13.20 3.46 -3.95
N PHE A 277 12.56 4.62 -3.82
CA PHE A 277 13.22 5.90 -3.52
C PHE A 277 13.08 6.25 -2.04
N LEU A 278 14.15 6.76 -1.44
CA LEU A 278 14.22 7.09 -0.02
C LEU A 278 14.42 8.59 0.18
N TYR A 279 13.50 9.22 0.94
CA TYR A 279 13.50 10.66 1.18
C TYR A 279 13.52 10.99 2.67
N ARG A 280 14.23 12.05 3.05
CA ARG A 280 14.09 12.68 4.37
C ARG A 280 13.15 13.87 4.26
N VAL A 281 11.92 13.68 4.73
CA VAL A 281 10.85 14.66 4.54
C VAL A 281 10.62 15.57 5.75
N GLY A 282 11.41 15.42 6.80
CA GLY A 282 11.38 16.27 7.99
C GLY A 282 10.18 16.03 8.92
N VAL A 283 9.50 14.91 8.76
CA VAL A 283 8.45 14.40 9.67
C VAL A 283 8.68 12.91 9.88
N GLN A 284 8.16 12.39 10.99
CA GLN A 284 8.23 10.97 11.30
C GLN A 284 6.91 10.27 10.96
N GLY A 285 7.02 9.01 10.59
CA GLY A 285 5.88 8.11 10.48
C GLY A 285 5.41 7.56 11.82
N LEU A 286 4.59 6.55 11.72
CA LEU A 286 4.09 5.75 12.85
C LEU A 286 4.54 4.30 12.65
N PRO A 287 4.77 3.55 13.74
CA PRO A 287 4.99 2.12 13.64
C PRO A 287 3.84 1.44 12.88
N GLU A 288 4.18 0.48 12.03
CA GLU A 288 3.17 -0.34 11.37
C GLU A 288 2.41 -1.16 12.41
N SER A 289 1.11 -1.30 12.18
CA SER A 289 0.28 -2.17 12.99
C SER A 289 0.44 -3.62 12.57
N GLU A 290 0.31 -4.54 13.52
CA GLU A 290 0.41 -5.97 13.27
C GLU A 290 -0.97 -6.63 13.33
N TYR A 291 -1.21 -7.58 12.43
CA TYR A 291 -2.44 -8.38 12.44
C TYR A 291 -2.47 -9.27 13.68
N VAL A 292 -3.61 -9.31 14.35
CA VAL A 292 -3.83 -10.12 15.55
C VAL A 292 -4.75 -11.29 15.20
N LEU A 293 -4.24 -12.52 15.38
CA LEU A 293 -4.95 -13.77 15.15
C LEU A 293 -6.17 -13.97 16.06
#